data_30a808370710b6bd2641d80b86135797
#
_entry.id   30a808370710b6bd2641d80b86135797
#
_cell.length_a   1.000
_cell.length_b   1.000
_cell.length_c   1.000
_cell.angle_alpha   90.00
_cell.angle_beta   90.00
_cell.angle_gamma   90.00
#
_symmetry.space_group_name_H-M   'P 1'
#
loop_
_entity.id
_entity.type
_entity.pdbx_description
1 polymer ?
#
loop_
_entity_poly.entity_id
_entity_poly.type
_entity_poly.pdbx_seq_one_letter_code
_entity_poly.pdbx_strand_id
1 'polypeptide(L)'
;MKTPEWLPKFGDLPKSTSNPAEDYVLSSLVSRIRKDYPTTYGLVAFHVKNESKRTTTQIKIDKLKGLTKGVSDLIVIGNPTLCMEIKKDNSCRFEDGQLHFLEQAQKGGAFACLAIGYQGALNAFHHWIEIQK
;
A
#
# COMPACT_ATOMS: atom_id res chain seq x y z
N MET A 1 -1.11 -10.21 -13.11
CA MET A 1 -1.72 -10.36 -11.78
C MET A 1 -3.23 -10.25 -11.89
N LYS A 2 -3.93 -11.23 -11.37
CA LYS A 2 -5.40 -11.24 -11.41
C LYS A 2 -5.94 -10.45 -10.22
N THR A 3 -6.75 -9.43 -10.49
CA THR A 3 -7.31 -8.56 -9.45
C THR A 3 -8.82 -8.55 -9.51
N PRO A 4 -9.50 -8.42 -8.35
CA PRO A 4 -10.96 -8.27 -8.35
C PRO A 4 -11.37 -6.96 -9.00
N GLU A 5 -12.59 -6.94 -9.55
CA GLU A 5 -13.11 -5.76 -10.25
C GLU A 5 -13.27 -4.54 -9.32
N TRP A 6 -13.54 -4.78 -8.02
CA TRP A 6 -13.72 -3.68 -7.07
C TRP A 6 -12.42 -2.98 -6.70
N LEU A 7 -11.26 -3.56 -7.02
CA LEU A 7 -9.96 -3.02 -6.62
C LEU A 7 -9.34 -2.21 -7.76
N PRO A 8 -9.23 -0.89 -7.64
CA PRO A 8 -8.50 -0.08 -8.60
C PRO A 8 -7.05 -0.52 -8.70
N LYS A 9 -6.57 -0.66 -9.93
CA LYS A 9 -5.20 -1.07 -10.23
C LYS A 9 -4.52 0.02 -11.05
N PHE A 10 -3.33 0.41 -10.62
CA PHE A 10 -2.51 1.41 -11.30
C PHE A 10 -1.17 0.77 -11.69
N GLY A 11 -0.78 0.97 -12.93
CA GLY A 11 0.48 0.46 -13.44
C GLY A 11 0.35 -0.90 -14.12
N ASP A 12 1.27 -1.13 -15.02
CA ASP A 12 1.36 -2.35 -15.79
C ASP A 12 2.84 -2.58 -16.08
N LEU A 13 3.43 -3.61 -15.48
CA LEU A 13 4.86 -3.84 -15.57
C LEU A 13 5.10 -5.34 -15.69
N PRO A 14 5.61 -5.82 -16.84
CA PRO A 14 5.89 -7.23 -17.00
C PRO A 14 7.06 -7.66 -16.10
N LYS A 15 7.10 -8.93 -15.77
CA LYS A 15 8.16 -9.51 -14.95
C LYS A 15 9.52 -9.27 -15.62
N SER A 16 10.47 -8.74 -14.84
CA SER A 16 11.83 -8.51 -15.29
C SER A 16 12.76 -8.43 -14.08
N THR A 17 13.98 -8.94 -14.21
CA THR A 17 14.99 -8.85 -13.15
C THR A 17 15.45 -7.41 -12.91
N SER A 18 15.23 -6.53 -13.88
CA SER A 18 15.60 -5.10 -13.76
C SER A 18 14.55 -4.28 -13.02
N ASN A 19 13.36 -4.82 -12.73
CA ASN A 19 12.35 -4.09 -11.98
C ASN A 19 12.81 -3.82 -10.55
N PRO A 20 12.64 -2.58 -10.06
CA PRO A 20 13.00 -2.27 -8.67
C PRO A 20 12.18 -3.10 -7.67
N ALA A 21 12.79 -3.44 -6.54
CA ALA A 21 12.12 -4.13 -5.45
C ALA A 21 11.01 -3.26 -4.85
N GLU A 22 10.01 -3.91 -4.24
CA GLU A 22 8.86 -3.22 -3.63
C GLU A 22 9.31 -2.21 -2.57
N ASP A 23 10.29 -2.55 -1.74
CA ASP A 23 10.80 -1.65 -0.70
C ASP A 23 11.43 -0.39 -1.30
N TYR A 24 12.12 -0.53 -2.41
CA TYR A 24 12.69 0.62 -3.11
C TYR A 24 11.59 1.53 -3.67
N VAL A 25 10.55 0.94 -4.26
CA VAL A 25 9.41 1.68 -4.78
C VAL A 25 8.70 2.44 -3.65
N LEU A 26 8.45 1.76 -2.54
CA LEU A 26 7.81 2.37 -1.36
C LEU A 26 8.61 3.54 -0.82
N SER A 27 9.92 3.34 -0.59
CA SER A 27 10.76 4.41 -0.04
C SER A 27 10.88 5.60 -1.00
N SER A 28 10.95 5.34 -2.30
CA SER A 28 11.00 6.40 -3.32
C SER A 28 9.69 7.20 -3.33
N LEU A 29 8.56 6.53 -3.24
CA LEU A 29 7.26 7.18 -3.20
C LEU A 29 7.09 8.03 -1.94
N VAL A 30 7.43 7.49 -0.78
CA VAL A 30 7.33 8.22 0.49
C VAL A 30 8.24 9.45 0.48
N SER A 31 9.47 9.32 -0.03
CA SER A 31 10.38 10.46 -0.19
C SER A 31 9.78 11.53 -1.09
N ARG A 32 9.16 11.13 -2.19
CA ARG A 32 8.50 12.06 -3.11
C ARG A 32 7.33 12.79 -2.45
N ILE A 33 6.51 12.07 -1.71
CA ILE A 33 5.37 12.65 -0.99
C ILE A 33 5.85 13.66 0.04
N ARG A 34 6.87 13.32 0.80
CA ARG A 34 7.45 14.22 1.82
C ARG A 34 8.08 15.46 1.22
N LYS A 35 8.68 15.32 0.04
CA LYS A 35 9.28 16.45 -0.68
C LYS A 35 8.22 17.39 -1.24
N ASP A 36 7.19 16.84 -1.88
CA ASP A 36 6.18 17.63 -2.56
C ASP A 36 5.11 18.19 -1.60
N TYR A 37 4.86 17.48 -0.49
CA TYR A 37 3.83 17.83 0.48
C TYR A 37 4.37 17.81 1.92
N PRO A 38 5.40 18.63 2.22
CA PRO A 38 6.10 18.54 3.50
C PRO A 38 5.26 18.95 4.72
N THR A 39 4.18 19.72 4.52
CA THR A 39 3.34 20.22 5.60
C THR A 39 1.93 19.62 5.62
N THR A 40 1.65 18.71 4.69
CA THR A 40 0.33 18.05 4.58
C THR A 40 0.49 16.53 4.49
N TYR A 41 0.31 15.94 3.33
CA TYR A 41 0.31 14.49 3.16
C TYR A 41 1.61 13.83 3.61
N GLY A 42 2.74 14.51 3.46
CA GLY A 42 4.04 14.00 3.90
C GLY A 42 4.13 13.76 5.41
N LEU A 43 3.31 14.44 6.20
CA LEU A 43 3.28 14.26 7.65
C LEU A 43 2.40 13.07 8.09
N VAL A 44 1.53 12.60 7.21
CA VAL A 44 0.54 11.57 7.55
C VAL A 44 0.61 10.36 6.62
N ALA A 45 1.71 10.23 5.88
CA ALA A 45 2.01 9.07 5.05
C ALA A 45 2.91 8.13 5.85
N PHE A 46 2.53 6.86 5.96
CA PHE A 46 3.31 5.91 6.74
C PHE A 46 3.15 4.48 6.25
N HIS A 47 4.12 3.66 6.63
CA HIS A 47 4.16 2.23 6.35
C HIS A 47 4.07 1.46 7.66
N VAL A 48 3.22 0.43 7.70
CA VAL A 48 3.13 -0.48 8.84
C VAL A 48 4.02 -1.68 8.56
N LYS A 49 5.08 -1.82 9.34
CA LYS A 49 6.01 -2.92 9.18
C LYS A 49 5.43 -4.21 9.76
N ASN A 50 5.28 -5.22 8.90
CA ASN A 50 4.84 -6.55 9.30
C ASN A 50 6.06 -7.47 9.37
N GLU A 51 6.54 -7.75 10.58
CA GLU A 51 7.67 -8.66 10.78
C GLU A 51 7.20 -10.11 10.61
N SER A 52 7.90 -10.85 9.75
CA SER A 52 7.55 -12.25 9.48
C SER A 52 8.19 -13.22 10.48
N LYS A 53 9.29 -12.83 11.13
CA LYS A 53 10.03 -13.69 12.06
C LYS A 53 9.79 -13.27 13.51
N ARG A 54 8.74 -13.80 14.10
CA ARG A 54 8.40 -13.54 15.50
C ARG A 54 8.09 -14.87 16.20
N THR A 55 8.29 -14.90 17.52
CA THR A 55 7.86 -16.05 18.32
C THR A 55 6.31 -16.09 18.34
N THR A 56 5.77 -17.29 18.62
CA THR A 56 4.32 -17.44 18.75
C THR A 56 3.75 -16.50 19.83
N THR A 57 4.48 -16.35 20.94
CA THR A 57 4.07 -15.45 22.02
C THR A 57 4.03 -13.99 21.54
N GLN A 58 5.06 -13.55 20.80
CA GLN A 58 5.11 -12.19 20.29
C GLN A 58 3.99 -11.93 19.28
N ILE A 59 3.67 -12.89 18.43
CA ILE A 59 2.56 -12.78 17.49
C ILE A 59 1.24 -12.57 18.22
N LYS A 60 1.00 -13.30 19.29
CA LYS A 60 -0.21 -13.14 20.11
C LYS A 60 -0.28 -11.77 20.77
N ILE A 61 0.84 -11.30 21.33
CA ILE A 61 0.92 -9.98 21.96
C ILE A 61 0.66 -8.87 20.93
N ASP A 62 1.30 -8.96 19.78
CA ASP A 62 1.15 -7.96 18.70
C ASP A 62 -0.29 -7.91 18.22
N LYS A 63 -0.94 -9.05 18.08
CA LYS A 63 -2.35 -9.12 17.66
C LYS A 63 -3.26 -8.48 18.70
N LEU A 64 -3.00 -8.68 19.98
CA LEU A 64 -3.76 -8.04 21.07
C LEU A 64 -3.58 -6.52 21.06
N LYS A 65 -2.42 -6.04 20.65
CA LYS A 65 -2.14 -4.59 20.51
C LYS A 65 -2.74 -3.98 19.25
N GLY A 66 -3.39 -4.78 18.42
CA GLY A 66 -4.03 -4.28 17.20
C GLY A 66 -3.18 -4.43 15.94
N LEU A 67 -2.09 -5.22 15.98
CA LEU A 67 -1.35 -5.53 14.78
C LEU A 67 -2.23 -6.41 13.88
N THR A 68 -2.50 -5.93 12.69
CA THR A 68 -3.40 -6.58 11.73
C THR A 68 -2.59 -7.18 10.58
N LYS A 69 -2.88 -8.45 10.26
CA LYS A 69 -2.22 -9.13 9.16
C LYS A 69 -2.68 -8.54 7.82
N GLY A 70 -1.73 -8.35 6.92
CA GLY A 70 -2.02 -7.94 5.55
C GLY A 70 -2.30 -6.45 5.37
N VAL A 71 -1.96 -5.61 6.36
CA VAL A 71 -2.09 -4.15 6.22
C VAL A 71 -1.35 -3.70 4.95
N SER A 72 -1.95 -2.78 4.20
CA SER A 72 -1.35 -2.26 2.96
C SER A 72 0.00 -1.60 3.21
N ASP A 73 0.84 -1.58 2.17
CA ASP A 73 2.22 -1.06 2.26
C ASP A 73 2.26 0.42 2.65
N LEU A 74 1.37 1.22 2.10
CA LEU A 74 1.33 2.66 2.36
C LEU A 74 -0.07 3.08 2.78
N ILE A 75 -0.12 3.85 3.86
CA ILE A 75 -1.35 4.52 4.30
C ILE A 75 -1.09 6.02 4.33
N VAL A 76 -1.99 6.80 3.76
CA VAL A 76 -1.96 8.27 3.85
C VAL A 76 -3.31 8.73 4.37
N ILE A 77 -3.30 9.38 5.53
CA ILE A 77 -4.52 9.88 6.15
C ILE A 77 -5.12 10.99 5.27
N GLY A 78 -6.41 10.90 5.03
CA GLY A 78 -7.14 11.88 4.23
C GLY A 78 -8.64 11.57 4.26
N ASN A 79 -9.39 12.18 3.37
CA ASN A 79 -10.83 11.95 3.25
C ASN A 79 -11.19 11.77 1.76
N PRO A 80 -11.16 10.55 1.24
CA PRO A 80 -10.88 9.27 1.92
C PRO A 80 -9.40 9.04 2.23
N THR A 81 -9.11 8.17 3.20
CA THR A 81 -7.74 7.71 3.49
C THR A 81 -7.27 6.79 2.38
N LEU A 82 -5.99 6.93 2.00
CA LEU A 82 -5.36 6.05 1.01
C LEU A 82 -4.84 4.78 1.68
N CYS A 83 -5.17 3.63 1.11
CA CYS A 83 -4.58 2.34 1.46
C CYS A 83 -4.04 1.71 0.17
N MET A 84 -2.73 1.75 -0.01
CA MET A 84 -2.08 1.29 -1.24
C MET A 84 -1.21 0.06 -0.99
N GLU A 85 -1.49 -1.01 -1.73
CA GLU A 85 -0.60 -2.18 -1.78
C GLU A 85 0.29 -2.03 -3.00
N ILE A 86 1.60 -2.23 -2.83
CA ILE A 86 2.59 -2.09 -3.89
C ILE A 86 3.12 -3.47 -4.27
N LYS A 87 3.14 -3.76 -5.56
CA LYS A 87 3.73 -4.98 -6.11
C LYS A 87 4.78 -4.63 -7.15
N LYS A 88 5.79 -5.48 -7.25
CA LYS A 88 6.95 -5.27 -8.12
C LYS A 88 6.57 -5.31 -9.61
N ASP A 89 5.71 -6.25 -9.99
CA ASP A 89 5.31 -6.46 -11.37
C ASP A 89 3.99 -7.25 -11.43
N ASN A 90 3.53 -7.51 -12.65
CA ASN A 90 2.25 -8.19 -12.90
C ASN A 90 2.22 -9.66 -12.46
N SER A 91 3.38 -10.28 -12.22
CA SER A 91 3.47 -11.69 -11.82
C SER A 91 3.33 -11.90 -10.31
N CYS A 92 3.39 -10.82 -9.53
CA CYS A 92 3.29 -10.91 -8.07
C CYS A 92 1.87 -11.32 -7.65
N ARG A 93 1.77 -11.85 -6.43
CA ARG A 93 0.49 -12.31 -5.87
C ARG A 93 0.22 -11.58 -4.56
N PHE A 94 -1.06 -11.50 -4.21
CA PHE A 94 -1.42 -11.08 -2.87
C PHE A 94 -1.01 -12.15 -1.86
N GLU A 95 -0.36 -11.70 -0.79
CA GLU A 95 -0.10 -12.57 0.35
C GLU A 95 -1.34 -12.67 1.22
N ASP A 96 -1.32 -13.64 2.13
CA ASP A 96 -2.45 -13.91 3.00
C ASP A 96 -2.84 -12.66 3.80
N GLY A 97 -4.13 -12.33 3.73
CA GLY A 97 -4.70 -11.17 4.43
C GLY A 97 -4.66 -9.85 3.67
N GLN A 98 -3.79 -9.69 2.67
CA GLN A 98 -3.66 -8.42 1.96
C GLN A 98 -4.93 -8.01 1.22
N LEU A 99 -5.51 -8.92 0.45
CA LEU A 99 -6.73 -8.63 -0.29
C LEU A 99 -7.91 -8.38 0.64
N HIS A 100 -7.99 -9.16 1.71
CA HIS A 100 -9.04 -8.98 2.73
C HIS A 100 -8.94 -7.61 3.40
N PHE A 101 -7.72 -7.18 3.75
CA PHE A 101 -7.51 -5.85 4.33
C PHE A 101 -8.01 -4.74 3.40
N LEU A 102 -7.61 -4.80 2.12
CA LEU A 102 -8.02 -3.79 1.13
C LEU A 102 -9.54 -3.75 0.96
N GLU A 103 -10.20 -4.91 0.93
CA GLU A 103 -11.64 -4.98 0.81
C GLU A 103 -12.34 -4.34 2.02
N GLN A 104 -11.89 -4.68 3.21
CA GLN A 104 -12.48 -4.11 4.43
C GLN A 104 -12.20 -2.61 4.54
N ALA A 105 -11.02 -2.17 4.15
CA ALA A 105 -10.68 -0.74 4.12
C ALA A 105 -11.61 0.02 3.15
N GLN A 106 -11.83 -0.53 1.97
CA GLN A 106 -12.73 0.07 0.99
C GLN A 106 -14.17 0.14 1.52
N LYS A 107 -14.65 -0.93 2.14
CA LYS A 107 -15.99 -0.95 2.76
C LYS A 107 -16.11 0.08 3.88
N GLY A 108 -15.01 0.37 4.56
CA GLY A 108 -14.96 1.39 5.61
C GLY A 108 -14.80 2.81 5.11
N GLY A 109 -14.74 3.02 3.80
CA GLY A 109 -14.68 4.34 3.19
C GLY A 109 -13.31 4.77 2.71
N ALA A 110 -12.27 3.96 2.86
CA ALA A 110 -10.95 4.29 2.35
C ALA A 110 -10.87 4.11 0.83
N PHE A 111 -9.90 4.79 0.21
CA PHE A 111 -9.53 4.50 -1.17
C PHE A 111 -8.45 3.42 -1.15
N ALA A 112 -8.86 2.18 -1.38
CA ALA A 112 -7.95 1.03 -1.44
C ALA A 112 -7.55 0.78 -2.89
N CYS A 113 -6.27 0.55 -3.13
CA CYS A 113 -5.77 0.31 -4.49
C CYS A 113 -4.55 -0.59 -4.51
N LEU A 114 -4.29 -1.13 -5.69
CA LEU A 114 -3.08 -1.87 -6.02
C LEU A 114 -2.24 -1.02 -6.97
N ALA A 115 -0.96 -0.88 -6.67
CA ALA A 115 -0.02 -0.19 -7.54
C ALA A 115 1.10 -1.14 -7.97
N ILE A 116 1.40 -1.14 -9.27
CA ILE A 116 2.47 -1.94 -9.86
C ILE A 116 3.62 -1.00 -10.25
N GLY A 117 4.76 -1.16 -9.58
CA GLY A 117 5.95 -0.36 -9.82
C GLY A 117 5.83 1.09 -9.37
N TYR A 118 6.91 1.85 -9.53
CA TYR A 118 6.95 3.25 -9.07
C TYR A 118 5.97 4.14 -9.81
N GLN A 119 5.91 4.04 -11.14
CA GLN A 119 5.01 4.90 -11.92
C GLN A 119 3.54 4.60 -11.59
N GLY A 120 3.21 3.33 -11.38
CA GLY A 120 1.88 2.94 -10.93
C GLY A 120 1.55 3.53 -9.57
N ALA A 121 2.49 3.47 -8.64
CA ALA A 121 2.32 4.02 -7.29
C ALA A 121 2.16 5.55 -7.34
N LEU A 122 2.95 6.23 -8.14
CA LEU A 122 2.85 7.68 -8.30
C LEU A 122 1.50 8.09 -8.92
N ASN A 123 1.06 7.36 -9.94
CA ASN A 123 -0.23 7.61 -10.58
C ASN A 123 -1.40 7.38 -9.61
N ALA A 124 -1.31 6.33 -8.80
CA ALA A 124 -2.33 6.05 -7.78
C ALA A 124 -2.40 7.18 -6.74
N PHE A 125 -1.24 7.66 -6.29
CA PHE A 125 -1.17 8.76 -5.34
C PHE A 125 -1.77 10.05 -5.92
N HIS A 126 -1.44 10.39 -7.17
CA HIS A 126 -2.00 11.57 -7.84
C HIS A 126 -3.51 11.46 -8.04
N HIS A 127 -3.99 10.28 -8.39
CA HIS A 127 -5.44 10.05 -8.50
C HIS A 127 -6.13 10.24 -7.14
N TRP A 128 -5.51 9.72 -6.07
CA TRP A 128 -6.05 9.87 -4.72
C TRP A 128 -6.12 11.34 -4.29
N ILE A 129 -5.11 12.16 -4.64
CA ILE A 129 -5.14 13.60 -4.37
C ILE A 129 -6.35 14.26 -5.01
N GLU A 130 -6.65 13.89 -6.28
CA GLU A 130 -7.77 14.48 -7.03
C GLU A 130 -9.13 14.19 -6.40
N ILE A 131 -9.27 13.09 -5.68
CA ILE A 131 -10.55 12.71 -5.06
C ILE A 131 -10.68 13.15 -3.60
N GLN A 132 -9.70 13.85 -3.07
CA GLN A 132 -9.78 14.37 -1.69
C GLN A 132 -10.91 15.39 -1.56
N LYS A 133 -11.60 15.33 -0.43
CA LYS A 133 -12.73 16.21 -0.11
C LYS A 133 -12.33 17.29 0.89
#